data_9e17a96eafd1eb5940bbfcdfd2933635
#
_entry.id   9e17a96eafd1eb5940bbfcdfd2933635
#
_cell.length_a   1.000
_cell.length_b   1.000
_cell.length_c   1.000
_cell.angle_alpha   90.00
_cell.angle_beta   90.00
_cell.angle_gamma   90.00
#
_symmetry.space_group_name_H-M   'P 1'
#
loop_
_entity.id
_entity.type
_entity.pdbx_description
1 polymer ?
#
loop_
_entity_poly.entity_id
_entity_poly.type
_entity_poly.pdbx_seq_one_letter_code
_entity_poly.pdbx_strand_id
1 'polypeptide(L)'
;MINPYLWILCIGHLIVDLGQGVLPIITPLLAQSLNLNYFQVGTVALAFTFSSAIIQPVFGVLSDRYSMPWLMPLGLFLSGFGLALTGIVNSYGLLLFVVLLSGIGVAGYHPEGSKLAHYISEESKAGASMAVFSVGGNIGFGLGPMLAIFVLSFSGLGSIHGVMIPGVATALVFMFLLPRFKKILADNSPKENIENEQHKSSSRIKAGSLIILIMYVTVRSWIHSGLVYFIPFYFPAFKGIAKPEYLISTFLIAGAIGTILGGPFADRFGGRNGLLVSMIISLIAVYPFLHLSGNWIHVLAFVVGASLISTFSTTVVFGQRLLPHNIGLASGLLLGFGVGMGSIGVTVLGAIADYAGLPFTMNIISLLPILGIVIAFALPDIRAGQTGTEEAGQGNALQQA
;
A
#
# COMPACT_ATOMS: atom_id res chain seq x y z
N MET A 1 1.74 -15.08 -25.20
CA MET A 1 1.68 -13.58 -25.20
C MET A 1 0.83 -13.14 -24.02
N ILE A 2 1.16 -12.01 -23.38
CA ILE A 2 0.35 -11.44 -22.30
C ILE A 2 -1.00 -10.97 -22.88
N ASN A 3 -2.09 -11.31 -22.19
CA ASN A 3 -3.44 -10.93 -22.64
C ASN A 3 -3.58 -9.39 -22.69
N PRO A 4 -4.07 -8.78 -23.79
CA PRO A 4 -4.20 -7.31 -23.90
C PRO A 4 -5.06 -6.68 -22.78
N TYR A 5 -6.06 -7.38 -22.30
CA TYR A 5 -6.90 -6.89 -21.19
C TYR A 5 -6.11 -6.71 -19.88
N LEU A 6 -5.00 -7.47 -19.69
CA LEU A 6 -4.16 -7.29 -18.51
C LEU A 6 -3.48 -5.91 -18.48
N TRP A 7 -3.07 -5.39 -19.65
CA TRP A 7 -2.52 -4.04 -19.75
C TRP A 7 -3.57 -2.97 -19.45
N ILE A 8 -4.81 -3.19 -19.86
CA ILE A 8 -5.93 -2.30 -19.56
C ILE A 8 -6.20 -2.29 -18.05
N LEU A 9 -6.19 -3.46 -17.41
CA LEU A 9 -6.32 -3.57 -15.95
C LEU A 9 -5.12 -2.93 -15.23
N CYS A 10 -3.91 -3.10 -15.73
CA CYS A 10 -2.71 -2.45 -15.21
C CYS A 10 -2.83 -0.91 -15.26
N ILE A 11 -3.32 -0.36 -16.37
CA ILE A 11 -3.60 1.08 -16.52
C ILE A 11 -4.71 1.52 -15.55
N GLY A 12 -5.78 0.75 -15.43
CA GLY A 12 -6.84 1.03 -14.45
C GLY A 12 -6.31 1.07 -13.02
N HIS A 13 -5.44 0.13 -12.65
CA HIS A 13 -4.77 0.10 -11.35
C HIS A 13 -3.86 1.31 -11.14
N LEU A 14 -3.07 1.68 -12.16
CA LEU A 14 -2.26 2.89 -12.16
C LEU A 14 -3.11 4.13 -11.88
N ILE A 15 -4.23 4.27 -12.57
CA ILE A 15 -5.09 5.47 -12.47
C ILE A 15 -5.81 5.53 -11.11
N VAL A 16 -6.28 4.41 -10.58
CA VAL A 16 -6.96 4.41 -9.28
C VAL A 16 -5.99 4.74 -8.14
N ASP A 17 -4.73 4.30 -8.24
CA ASP A 17 -3.72 4.53 -7.20
C ASP A 17 -2.98 5.86 -7.35
N LEU A 18 -3.10 6.56 -8.51
CA LEU A 18 -2.65 7.94 -8.65
C LEU A 18 -3.17 8.83 -7.50
N GLY A 19 -4.43 8.66 -7.14
CA GLY A 19 -5.07 9.41 -6.07
C GLY A 19 -4.40 9.25 -4.71
N GLN A 20 -3.88 8.07 -4.41
CA GLN A 20 -3.15 7.82 -3.17
C GLN A 20 -1.87 8.67 -3.08
N GLY A 21 -1.20 8.90 -4.21
CA GLY A 21 -0.01 9.75 -4.27
C GLY A 21 -0.33 11.25 -4.35
N VAL A 22 -1.50 11.63 -4.86
CA VAL A 22 -1.96 13.03 -4.93
C VAL A 22 -2.29 13.59 -3.54
N LEU A 23 -3.02 12.84 -2.72
CA LEU A 23 -3.55 13.31 -1.44
C LEU A 23 -2.49 13.91 -0.51
N PRO A 24 -1.32 13.27 -0.26
CA PRO A 24 -0.29 13.85 0.59
C PRO A 24 0.24 15.21 0.10
N ILE A 25 0.28 15.42 -1.21
CA ILE A 25 0.81 16.65 -1.82
C ILE A 25 -0.16 17.83 -1.69
N ILE A 26 -1.46 17.57 -1.80
CA ILE A 26 -2.48 18.62 -1.65
C ILE A 26 -2.80 18.92 -0.19
N THR A 27 -2.48 17.99 0.73
CA THR A 27 -2.81 18.11 2.15
C THR A 27 -2.26 19.39 2.82
N PRO A 28 -1.02 19.88 2.55
CA PRO A 28 -0.56 21.16 3.09
C PRO A 28 -1.42 22.36 2.65
N LEU A 29 -1.84 22.37 1.39
CA LEU A 29 -2.70 23.44 0.86
C LEU A 29 -4.11 23.38 1.48
N LEU A 30 -4.64 22.18 1.67
CA LEU A 30 -5.91 21.95 2.39
C LEU A 30 -5.79 22.36 3.86
N ALA A 31 -4.67 22.02 4.50
CA ALA A 31 -4.41 22.41 5.88
C ALA A 31 -4.36 23.94 6.04
N GLN A 32 -3.72 24.64 5.11
CA GLN A 32 -3.68 26.09 5.10
C GLN A 32 -5.08 26.70 4.85
N SER A 33 -5.84 26.19 3.86
CA SER A 33 -7.14 26.76 3.49
C SER A 33 -8.23 26.53 4.55
N LEU A 34 -8.16 25.45 5.31
CA LEU A 34 -9.14 25.06 6.34
C LEU A 34 -8.63 25.23 7.78
N ASN A 35 -7.40 25.79 7.96
CA ASN A 35 -6.72 25.93 9.25
C ASN A 35 -6.63 24.60 10.04
N LEU A 36 -6.24 23.52 9.36
CA LEU A 36 -6.13 22.20 9.98
C LEU A 36 -4.81 22.08 10.76
N ASN A 37 -4.88 21.45 11.93
CA ASN A 37 -3.70 21.03 12.66
C ASN A 37 -3.17 19.68 12.15
N TYR A 38 -2.00 19.23 12.60
CA TYR A 38 -1.37 17.99 12.13
C TYR A 38 -2.15 16.72 12.51
N PHE A 39 -2.86 16.74 13.64
CA PHE A 39 -3.77 15.66 14.01
C PHE A 39 -4.90 15.52 12.99
N GLN A 40 -5.50 16.64 12.58
CA GLN A 40 -6.56 16.65 11.54
C GLN A 40 -6.02 16.22 10.18
N VAL A 41 -4.79 16.58 9.82
CA VAL A 41 -4.09 16.04 8.64
C VAL A 41 -3.98 14.52 8.73
N GLY A 42 -3.57 14.00 9.88
CA GLY A 42 -3.50 12.56 10.11
C GLY A 42 -4.85 11.85 10.00
N THR A 43 -5.93 12.48 10.47
CA THR A 43 -7.28 11.92 10.35
C THR A 43 -7.82 11.97 8.93
N VAL A 44 -7.39 12.91 8.08
CA VAL A 44 -7.66 12.88 6.62
C VAL A 44 -7.01 11.66 5.98
N ALA A 45 -5.72 11.40 6.29
CA ALA A 45 -5.03 10.19 5.84
C ALA A 45 -5.73 8.91 6.32
N LEU A 46 -6.15 8.89 7.58
CA LEU A 46 -6.87 7.75 8.18
C LEU A 46 -8.23 7.52 7.49
N ALA A 47 -9.01 8.57 7.22
CA ALA A 47 -10.29 8.47 6.54
C ALA A 47 -10.14 7.85 5.14
N PHE A 48 -9.15 8.32 4.37
CA PHE A 48 -8.83 7.74 3.06
C PHE A 48 -8.46 6.26 3.16
N THR A 49 -7.53 5.92 4.07
CA THR A 49 -7.04 4.55 4.21
C THR A 49 -8.11 3.62 4.79
N PHE A 50 -8.93 4.12 5.71
CA PHE A 50 -10.06 3.36 6.23
C PHE A 50 -10.99 2.92 5.10
N SER A 51 -11.37 3.85 4.24
CA SER A 51 -12.27 3.55 3.13
C SER A 51 -11.61 2.76 1.99
N SER A 52 -10.32 2.98 1.72
CA SER A 52 -9.62 2.32 0.62
C SER A 52 -9.08 0.93 0.95
N ALA A 53 -8.63 0.70 2.20
CA ALA A 53 -7.97 -0.54 2.58
C ALA A 53 -8.82 -1.40 3.54
N ILE A 54 -9.50 -0.80 4.54
CA ILE A 54 -10.25 -1.56 5.53
C ILE A 54 -11.61 -2.01 4.97
N ILE A 55 -12.24 -1.21 4.11
CA ILE A 55 -13.50 -1.57 3.44
C ILE A 55 -13.26 -2.53 2.25
N GLN A 56 -12.07 -2.57 1.68
CA GLN A 56 -11.73 -3.40 0.51
C GLN A 56 -12.08 -4.89 0.67
N PRO A 57 -11.80 -5.58 1.79
CA PRO A 57 -12.22 -6.97 2.00
C PRO A 57 -13.74 -7.18 1.91
N VAL A 58 -14.53 -6.19 2.31
CA VAL A 58 -16.01 -6.25 2.20
C VAL A 58 -16.42 -6.30 0.73
N PHE A 59 -15.83 -5.43 -0.10
CA PHE A 59 -16.05 -5.48 -1.55
C PHE A 59 -15.54 -6.79 -2.17
N GLY A 60 -14.44 -7.35 -1.66
CA GLY A 60 -13.92 -8.65 -2.09
C GLY A 60 -14.93 -9.76 -1.87
N VAL A 61 -15.46 -9.90 -0.65
CA VAL A 61 -16.49 -10.89 -0.32
C VAL A 61 -17.78 -10.70 -1.13
N LEU A 62 -18.22 -9.45 -1.30
CA LEU A 62 -19.39 -9.13 -2.12
C LEU A 62 -19.17 -9.48 -3.60
N SER A 63 -18.01 -9.15 -4.14
CA SER A 63 -17.60 -9.45 -5.51
C SER A 63 -17.53 -10.96 -5.77
N ASP A 64 -17.01 -11.74 -4.81
CA ASP A 64 -16.97 -13.19 -4.93
C ASP A 64 -18.38 -13.80 -4.99
N ARG A 65 -19.29 -13.25 -4.18
CA ARG A 65 -20.67 -13.75 -4.11
C ARG A 65 -21.55 -13.29 -5.27
N TYR A 66 -21.41 -12.05 -5.72
CA TYR A 66 -22.35 -11.42 -6.67
C TYR A 66 -21.75 -11.04 -8.02
N SER A 67 -20.42 -11.16 -8.20
CA SER A 67 -19.69 -10.73 -9.42
C SER A 67 -20.09 -9.32 -9.88
N MET A 68 -19.39 -8.31 -9.40
CA MET A 68 -19.76 -6.90 -9.59
C MET A 68 -18.75 -6.13 -10.45
N PRO A 69 -18.50 -6.51 -11.72
CA PRO A 69 -17.47 -5.88 -12.57
C PRO A 69 -17.74 -4.38 -12.83
N TRP A 70 -18.95 -3.89 -12.59
CA TRP A 70 -19.29 -2.47 -12.64
C TRP A 70 -18.62 -1.64 -11.53
N LEU A 71 -18.11 -2.31 -10.49
CA LEU A 71 -17.30 -1.62 -9.46
C LEU A 71 -15.99 -1.07 -10.03
N MET A 72 -15.41 -1.67 -11.06
CA MET A 72 -14.18 -1.15 -11.68
C MET A 72 -14.37 0.25 -12.28
N PRO A 73 -15.29 0.48 -13.25
CA PRO A 73 -15.51 1.83 -13.78
C PRO A 73 -16.04 2.81 -12.73
N LEU A 74 -16.91 2.37 -11.82
CA LEU A 74 -17.39 3.22 -10.72
C LEU A 74 -16.23 3.60 -9.78
N GLY A 75 -15.37 2.66 -9.44
CA GLY A 75 -14.22 2.89 -8.57
C GLY A 75 -13.23 3.89 -9.16
N LEU A 76 -12.90 3.75 -10.46
CA LEU A 76 -12.07 4.70 -11.20
C LEU A 76 -12.66 6.12 -11.21
N PHE A 77 -13.98 6.22 -11.40
CA PHE A 77 -14.68 7.51 -11.34
C PHE A 77 -14.64 8.10 -9.93
N LEU A 78 -15.07 7.34 -8.92
CA LEU A 78 -15.20 7.83 -7.54
C LEU A 78 -13.85 8.21 -6.93
N SER A 79 -12.78 7.46 -7.22
CA SER A 79 -11.44 7.76 -6.70
C SER A 79 -10.96 9.15 -7.15
N GLY A 80 -11.08 9.47 -8.44
CA GLY A 80 -10.73 10.77 -8.98
C GLY A 80 -11.72 11.87 -8.60
N PHE A 81 -13.02 11.58 -8.62
CA PHE A 81 -14.07 12.54 -8.30
C PHE A 81 -14.02 13.01 -6.85
N GLY A 82 -13.84 12.08 -5.88
CA GLY A 82 -13.70 12.42 -4.47
C GLY A 82 -12.50 13.35 -4.22
N LEU A 83 -11.35 13.09 -4.85
CA LEU A 83 -10.19 13.99 -4.77
C LEU A 83 -10.45 15.33 -5.46
N ALA A 84 -11.10 15.34 -6.60
CA ALA A 84 -11.44 16.58 -7.30
C ALA A 84 -12.30 17.51 -6.45
N LEU A 85 -13.23 16.96 -5.67
CA LEU A 85 -14.08 17.72 -4.76
C LEU A 85 -13.29 18.38 -3.61
N THR A 86 -12.09 17.92 -3.28
CA THR A 86 -11.27 18.55 -2.23
C THR A 86 -10.92 20.01 -2.52
N GLY A 87 -10.95 20.43 -3.79
CA GLY A 87 -10.69 21.82 -4.20
C GLY A 87 -11.81 22.82 -3.88
N ILE A 88 -12.99 22.34 -3.56
CA ILE A 88 -14.17 23.20 -3.29
C ILE A 88 -14.74 23.01 -1.89
N VAL A 89 -14.11 22.17 -1.06
CA VAL A 89 -14.55 21.97 0.33
C VAL A 89 -14.27 23.22 1.17
N ASN A 90 -15.20 23.55 2.06
CA ASN A 90 -15.13 24.69 2.96
C ASN A 90 -15.16 24.31 4.44
N SER A 91 -15.14 23.02 4.75
CA SER A 91 -15.13 22.53 6.11
C SER A 91 -14.38 21.21 6.24
N TYR A 92 -13.82 20.96 7.42
CA TYR A 92 -13.11 19.73 7.74
C TYR A 92 -13.99 18.47 7.59
N GLY A 93 -15.26 18.54 8.05
CA GLY A 93 -16.20 17.42 7.92
C GLY A 93 -16.50 17.07 6.46
N LEU A 94 -16.66 18.07 5.59
CA LEU A 94 -16.86 17.84 4.16
C LEU A 94 -15.59 17.29 3.50
N LEU A 95 -14.40 17.75 3.93
CA LEU A 95 -13.13 17.19 3.47
C LEU A 95 -13.04 15.69 3.80
N LEU A 96 -13.34 15.28 5.03
CA LEU A 96 -13.35 13.86 5.42
C LEU A 96 -14.33 13.05 4.56
N PHE A 97 -15.52 13.59 4.31
CA PHE A 97 -16.53 12.91 3.49
C PHE A 97 -16.05 12.67 2.05
N VAL A 98 -15.49 13.69 1.38
CA VAL A 98 -15.05 13.53 -0.02
C VAL A 98 -13.81 12.64 -0.14
N VAL A 99 -12.95 12.63 0.87
CA VAL A 99 -11.78 11.74 0.95
C VAL A 99 -12.22 10.30 1.20
N LEU A 100 -13.20 10.05 2.07
CA LEU A 100 -13.83 8.74 2.23
C LEU A 100 -14.45 8.24 0.92
N LEU A 101 -15.14 9.12 0.18
CA LEU A 101 -15.73 8.79 -1.12
C LEU A 101 -14.66 8.35 -2.12
N SER A 102 -13.53 9.07 -2.17
CA SER A 102 -12.38 8.70 -2.99
C SER A 102 -11.83 7.31 -2.62
N GLY A 103 -11.64 7.05 -1.33
CA GLY A 103 -11.15 5.75 -0.86
C GLY A 103 -12.11 4.59 -1.15
N ILE A 104 -13.43 4.81 -1.06
CA ILE A 104 -14.44 3.80 -1.48
C ILE A 104 -14.26 3.45 -2.95
N GLY A 105 -13.95 4.44 -3.81
CA GLY A 105 -13.63 4.20 -5.21
C GLY A 105 -12.43 3.26 -5.37
N VAL A 106 -11.35 3.51 -4.64
CA VAL A 106 -10.16 2.65 -4.61
C VAL A 106 -10.53 1.24 -4.16
N ALA A 107 -11.27 1.11 -3.04
CA ALA A 107 -11.68 -0.18 -2.48
C ALA A 107 -12.54 -1.01 -3.44
N GLY A 108 -13.38 -0.36 -4.25
CA GLY A 108 -14.24 -1.05 -5.22
C GLY A 108 -13.50 -1.58 -6.44
N TYR A 109 -12.42 -0.90 -6.88
CA TYR A 109 -11.66 -1.31 -8.06
C TYR A 109 -10.81 -2.56 -7.82
N HIS A 110 -10.08 -2.62 -6.71
CA HIS A 110 -9.02 -3.60 -6.48
C HIS A 110 -9.48 -5.07 -6.49
N PRO A 111 -10.57 -5.47 -5.80
CA PRO A 111 -11.01 -6.87 -5.81
C PRO A 111 -11.40 -7.36 -7.19
N GLU A 112 -12.22 -6.59 -7.90
CA GLU A 112 -12.69 -6.95 -9.24
C GLU A 112 -11.57 -6.91 -10.28
N GLY A 113 -10.68 -5.92 -10.21
CA GLY A 113 -9.53 -5.80 -11.10
C GLY A 113 -8.56 -6.96 -10.95
N SER A 114 -8.22 -7.33 -9.71
CA SER A 114 -7.34 -8.47 -9.42
C SER A 114 -7.97 -9.81 -9.78
N LYS A 115 -9.27 -10.00 -9.53
CA LYS A 115 -10.04 -11.17 -9.90
C LYS A 115 -10.07 -11.36 -11.43
N LEU A 116 -10.36 -10.30 -12.16
CA LEU A 116 -10.35 -10.34 -13.62
C LEU A 116 -8.93 -10.60 -14.16
N ALA A 117 -7.88 -9.98 -13.56
CA ALA A 117 -6.49 -10.26 -13.93
C ALA A 117 -6.12 -11.74 -13.72
N HIS A 118 -6.61 -12.36 -12.67
CA HIS A 118 -6.44 -13.79 -12.42
C HIS A 118 -7.11 -14.64 -13.51
N TYR A 119 -8.38 -14.36 -13.83
CA TYR A 119 -9.15 -15.17 -14.79
C TYR A 119 -8.70 -15.05 -16.25
N ILE A 120 -8.11 -13.90 -16.65
CA ILE A 120 -7.53 -13.76 -18.01
C ILE A 120 -6.12 -14.32 -18.12
N SER A 121 -5.55 -14.82 -17.03
CA SER A 121 -4.19 -15.37 -16.98
C SER A 121 -4.20 -16.85 -17.25
N GLU A 122 -3.19 -17.34 -18.00
CA GLU A 122 -2.89 -18.76 -18.02
C GLU A 122 -2.42 -19.19 -16.62
N GLU A 123 -2.85 -20.36 -16.16
CA GLU A 123 -2.52 -20.86 -14.81
C GLU A 123 -1.00 -20.86 -14.56
N SER A 124 -0.21 -21.25 -15.54
CA SER A 124 1.25 -21.25 -15.49
C SER A 124 1.89 -19.86 -15.40
N LYS A 125 1.14 -18.78 -15.66
CA LYS A 125 1.59 -17.39 -15.70
C LYS A 125 0.83 -16.47 -14.71
N ALA A 126 0.03 -17.04 -13.83
CA ALA A 126 -0.80 -16.27 -12.89
C ALA A 126 0.03 -15.30 -12.04
N GLY A 127 1.19 -15.72 -11.52
CA GLY A 127 2.09 -14.87 -10.76
C GLY A 127 2.65 -13.70 -11.58
N ALA A 128 3.08 -13.94 -12.83
CA ALA A 128 3.58 -12.91 -13.73
C ALA A 128 2.48 -11.89 -14.09
N SER A 129 1.26 -12.36 -14.31
CA SER A 129 0.11 -11.50 -14.61
C SER A 129 -0.26 -10.61 -13.42
N MET A 130 -0.27 -11.16 -12.20
CA MET A 130 -0.49 -10.39 -10.99
C MET A 130 0.64 -9.39 -10.74
N ALA A 131 1.88 -9.72 -11.09
CA ALA A 131 2.99 -8.78 -11.01
C ALA A 131 2.79 -7.58 -11.96
N VAL A 132 2.38 -7.83 -13.22
CA VAL A 132 2.04 -6.76 -14.18
C VAL A 132 0.91 -5.88 -13.65
N PHE A 133 -0.15 -6.47 -13.12
CA PHE A 133 -1.26 -5.74 -12.51
C PHE A 133 -0.77 -4.86 -11.34
N SER A 134 0.02 -5.42 -10.43
CA SER A 134 0.54 -4.72 -9.24
C SER A 134 1.53 -3.59 -9.57
N VAL A 135 2.34 -3.77 -10.63
CA VAL A 135 3.25 -2.71 -11.10
C VAL A 135 2.46 -1.46 -11.51
N GLY A 136 1.26 -1.61 -12.09
CA GLY A 136 0.38 -0.48 -12.39
C GLY A 136 0.11 0.37 -11.16
N GLY A 137 -0.36 -0.22 -10.07
CA GLY A 137 -0.66 0.49 -8.82
C GLY A 137 0.57 1.19 -8.23
N ASN A 138 1.71 0.49 -8.15
CA ASN A 138 2.94 1.08 -7.62
C ASN A 138 3.42 2.30 -8.44
N ILE A 139 3.37 2.21 -9.77
CA ILE A 139 3.70 3.33 -10.66
C ILE A 139 2.68 4.46 -10.46
N GLY A 140 1.38 4.15 -10.36
CA GLY A 140 0.33 5.13 -10.13
C GLY A 140 0.58 5.91 -8.85
N PHE A 141 0.81 5.22 -7.74
CA PHE A 141 1.12 5.87 -6.45
C PHE A 141 2.37 6.77 -6.55
N GLY A 142 3.44 6.29 -7.21
CA GLY A 142 4.69 7.07 -7.41
C GLY A 142 4.53 8.27 -8.34
N LEU A 143 3.63 8.22 -9.33
CA LEU A 143 3.33 9.32 -10.25
C LEU A 143 2.31 10.32 -9.71
N GLY A 144 1.55 9.96 -8.67
CA GLY A 144 0.55 10.83 -8.05
C GLY A 144 1.07 12.21 -7.69
N PRO A 145 2.23 12.34 -7.01
CA PRO A 145 2.84 13.64 -6.73
C PRO A 145 3.08 14.50 -7.96
N MET A 146 3.53 13.91 -9.08
CA MET A 146 3.77 14.63 -10.33
C MET A 146 2.46 15.12 -10.95
N LEU A 147 1.41 14.30 -10.92
CA LEU A 147 0.09 14.72 -11.35
C LEU A 147 -0.43 15.88 -10.49
N ALA A 148 -0.26 15.80 -9.17
CA ALA A 148 -0.65 16.89 -8.27
C ALA A 148 0.04 18.20 -8.63
N ILE A 149 1.38 18.19 -8.82
CA ILE A 149 2.13 19.39 -9.23
C ILE A 149 1.60 19.94 -10.55
N PHE A 150 1.46 19.06 -11.55
CA PHE A 150 1.00 19.48 -12.89
C PHE A 150 -0.37 20.16 -12.81
N VAL A 151 -1.32 19.57 -12.10
CA VAL A 151 -2.66 20.14 -11.97
C VAL A 151 -2.63 21.44 -11.15
N LEU A 152 -1.93 21.47 -10.01
CA LEU A 152 -1.82 22.64 -9.15
C LEU A 152 -1.11 23.83 -9.83
N SER A 153 -0.29 23.60 -10.85
CA SER A 153 0.42 24.66 -11.58
C SER A 153 -0.51 25.62 -12.35
N PHE A 154 -1.75 25.23 -12.62
CA PHE A 154 -2.70 26.08 -13.36
C PHE A 154 -3.37 27.12 -12.47
N SER A 155 -3.86 26.74 -11.29
CA SER A 155 -4.63 27.63 -10.40
C SER A 155 -4.61 27.16 -8.93
N GLY A 156 -3.53 26.55 -8.46
CA GLY A 156 -3.44 26.01 -7.10
C GLY A 156 -4.57 25.02 -6.82
N LEU A 157 -5.15 25.06 -5.62
CA LEU A 157 -6.27 24.17 -5.26
C LEU A 157 -7.50 24.32 -6.16
N GLY A 158 -7.71 25.49 -6.77
CA GLY A 158 -8.81 25.70 -7.70
C GLY A 158 -8.78 24.81 -8.94
N SER A 159 -7.60 24.30 -9.34
CA SER A 159 -7.44 23.38 -10.48
C SER A 159 -7.45 21.90 -10.10
N ILE A 160 -7.55 21.54 -8.81
CA ILE A 160 -7.46 20.13 -8.35
C ILE A 160 -8.53 19.22 -8.97
N HIS A 161 -9.64 19.78 -9.45
CA HIS A 161 -10.66 19.05 -10.19
C HIS A 161 -10.09 18.35 -11.46
N GLY A 162 -8.96 18.83 -11.99
CA GLY A 162 -8.26 18.18 -13.10
C GLY A 162 -7.76 16.76 -12.78
N VAL A 163 -7.59 16.42 -11.50
CA VAL A 163 -7.17 15.07 -11.07
C VAL A 163 -8.21 14.00 -11.43
N MET A 164 -9.48 14.37 -11.60
CA MET A 164 -10.51 13.40 -12.02
C MET A 164 -10.40 13.01 -13.51
N ILE A 165 -9.74 13.79 -14.35
CA ILE A 165 -9.71 13.57 -15.82
C ILE A 165 -9.21 12.18 -16.18
N PRO A 166 -8.04 11.69 -15.67
CA PRO A 166 -7.57 10.35 -15.95
C PRO A 166 -8.55 9.28 -15.47
N GLY A 167 -9.16 9.47 -14.29
CA GLY A 167 -10.14 8.55 -13.72
C GLY A 167 -11.40 8.45 -14.58
N VAL A 168 -11.97 9.58 -15.00
CA VAL A 168 -13.15 9.62 -15.88
C VAL A 168 -12.84 8.99 -17.24
N ALA A 169 -11.72 9.35 -17.87
CA ALA A 169 -11.35 8.81 -19.17
C ALA A 169 -11.20 7.26 -19.11
N THR A 170 -10.53 6.76 -18.08
CA THR A 170 -10.35 5.31 -17.90
C THR A 170 -11.65 4.63 -17.52
N ALA A 171 -12.50 5.24 -16.69
CA ALA A 171 -13.83 4.73 -16.36
C ALA A 171 -14.71 4.55 -17.59
N LEU A 172 -14.69 5.49 -18.54
CA LEU A 172 -15.41 5.37 -19.81
C LEU A 172 -14.92 4.20 -20.65
N VAL A 173 -13.59 3.97 -20.72
CA VAL A 173 -13.03 2.80 -21.41
C VAL A 173 -13.50 1.51 -20.74
N PHE A 174 -13.46 1.44 -19.40
CA PHE A 174 -13.92 0.26 -18.65
C PHE A 174 -15.42 0.05 -18.79
N MET A 175 -16.21 1.10 -18.85
CA MET A 175 -17.65 1.02 -19.12
C MET A 175 -17.94 0.43 -20.51
N PHE A 176 -17.19 0.85 -21.53
CA PHE A 176 -17.28 0.28 -22.87
C PHE A 176 -16.89 -1.21 -22.91
N LEU A 177 -15.89 -1.60 -22.11
CA LEU A 177 -15.43 -3.00 -22.02
C LEU A 177 -16.24 -3.86 -21.05
N LEU A 178 -17.14 -3.27 -20.29
CA LEU A 178 -17.91 -3.95 -19.23
C LEU A 178 -18.65 -5.22 -19.72
N PRO A 179 -19.30 -5.26 -20.90
CA PRO A 179 -19.93 -6.49 -21.39
C PRO A 179 -18.92 -7.64 -21.59
N ARG A 180 -17.70 -7.32 -22.03
CA ARG A 180 -16.63 -8.31 -22.21
C ARG A 180 -16.10 -8.82 -20.87
N PHE A 181 -15.91 -7.93 -19.90
CA PHE A 181 -15.50 -8.29 -18.55
C PHE A 181 -16.52 -9.19 -17.86
N LYS A 182 -17.83 -8.85 -17.98
CA LYS A 182 -18.93 -9.69 -17.50
C LYS A 182 -18.88 -11.11 -18.08
N LYS A 183 -18.65 -11.21 -19.39
CA LYS A 183 -18.53 -12.51 -20.06
C LYS A 183 -17.35 -13.33 -19.54
N ILE A 184 -16.16 -12.72 -19.44
CA ILE A 184 -14.96 -13.41 -18.93
C ILE A 184 -15.19 -13.91 -17.50
N LEU A 185 -15.76 -13.09 -16.63
CA LEU A 185 -16.05 -13.46 -15.25
C LEU A 185 -17.10 -14.60 -15.19
N ALA A 186 -18.15 -14.54 -16.01
CA ALA A 186 -19.17 -15.58 -16.05
C ALA A 186 -18.64 -16.93 -16.58
N ASP A 187 -17.79 -16.90 -17.62
CA ASP A 187 -17.22 -18.09 -18.23
C ASP A 187 -16.21 -18.80 -17.30
N ASN A 188 -15.58 -18.08 -16.37
CA ASN A 188 -14.54 -18.57 -15.49
C ASN A 188 -14.95 -18.64 -14.00
N SER A 189 -16.19 -18.23 -13.65
CA SER A 189 -16.70 -18.41 -12.29
C SER A 189 -16.78 -19.90 -11.95
N PRO A 190 -16.28 -20.35 -10.79
CA PRO A 190 -16.46 -21.72 -10.35
C PRO A 190 -17.97 -22.02 -10.33
N LYS A 191 -18.43 -22.99 -11.11
CA LYS A 191 -19.77 -23.56 -10.93
C LYS A 191 -19.79 -24.13 -9.53
N GLU A 192 -20.76 -23.68 -8.72
CA GLU A 192 -20.96 -24.10 -7.34
C GLU A 192 -20.77 -25.60 -7.16
N ASN A 193 -19.60 -26.00 -6.71
CA ASN A 193 -19.38 -27.19 -5.94
C ASN A 193 -18.82 -26.75 -4.59
N ILE A 194 -19.75 -26.22 -3.76
CA ILE A 194 -19.49 -26.04 -2.33
C ILE A 194 -19.60 -27.43 -1.72
N GLU A 195 -18.64 -28.28 -1.96
CA GLU A 195 -18.39 -29.40 -1.10
C GLU A 195 -17.38 -28.96 -0.03
N ASN A 196 -17.87 -28.95 1.18
CA ASN A 196 -17.20 -28.74 2.44
C ASN A 196 -15.86 -29.48 2.52
N GLU A 197 -14.77 -28.85 2.17
CA GLU A 197 -13.46 -29.23 2.72
C GLU A 197 -13.16 -28.36 3.96
N GLN A 198 -13.94 -28.60 5.01
CA GLN A 198 -13.51 -28.31 6.37
C GLN A 198 -12.40 -29.33 6.76
N HIS A 199 -11.24 -29.21 6.18
CA HIS A 199 -10.06 -29.81 6.76
C HIS A 199 -9.62 -28.96 7.97
N LYS A 200 -10.22 -29.31 9.12
CA LYS A 200 -9.66 -28.97 10.44
C LYS A 200 -8.32 -29.66 10.57
N SER A 201 -7.27 -29.15 9.97
CA SER A 201 -5.91 -29.45 10.39
C SER A 201 -5.55 -28.45 11.49
N SER A 202 -5.46 -28.94 12.71
CA SER A 202 -4.99 -28.21 13.89
C SER A 202 -3.47 -27.99 13.78
N SER A 203 -3.05 -27.15 12.88
CA SER A 203 -1.72 -26.56 12.95
C SER A 203 -1.77 -25.52 14.06
N ARG A 204 -1.04 -25.73 15.15
CA ARG A 204 -0.83 -24.71 16.17
C ARG A 204 -0.25 -23.49 15.50
N ILE A 205 -1.12 -22.51 15.24
CA ILE A 205 -0.74 -21.19 14.76
C ILE A 205 0.36 -20.71 15.71
N LYS A 206 1.52 -20.41 15.21
CA LYS A 206 2.55 -19.69 15.98
C LYS A 206 2.07 -18.23 16.12
N ALA A 207 0.96 -18.05 16.87
CA ALA A 207 0.28 -16.77 17.04
C ALA A 207 1.24 -15.68 17.50
N GLY A 208 2.20 -16.02 18.34
CA GLY A 208 3.25 -15.10 18.77
C GLY A 208 4.08 -14.56 17.61
N SER A 209 4.51 -15.42 16.68
CA SER A 209 5.29 -14.97 15.50
C SER A 209 4.49 -14.08 14.56
N LEU A 210 3.19 -14.35 14.40
CA LEU A 210 2.31 -13.51 13.60
C LEU A 210 2.12 -12.12 14.24
N ILE A 211 1.92 -12.06 15.55
CA ILE A 211 1.82 -10.79 16.30
C ILE A 211 3.11 -9.99 16.14
N ILE A 212 4.27 -10.61 16.29
CA ILE A 212 5.57 -9.94 16.11
C ILE A 212 5.71 -9.41 14.67
N LEU A 213 5.28 -10.19 13.67
CA LEU A 213 5.31 -9.74 12.27
C LEU A 213 4.36 -8.57 12.04
N ILE A 214 3.16 -8.58 12.63
CA ILE A 214 2.21 -7.45 12.57
C ILE A 214 2.81 -6.21 13.23
N MET A 215 3.47 -6.34 14.38
CA MET A 215 4.16 -5.24 15.04
C MET A 215 5.27 -4.66 14.14
N TYR A 216 6.06 -5.52 13.48
CA TYR A 216 7.07 -5.08 12.52
C TYR A 216 6.45 -4.27 11.38
N VAL A 217 5.39 -4.81 10.75
CA VAL A 217 4.67 -4.15 9.66
C VAL A 217 4.08 -2.80 10.13
N THR A 218 3.56 -2.74 11.35
CA THR A 218 3.05 -1.50 11.96
C THR A 218 4.14 -0.44 12.05
N VAL A 219 5.31 -0.76 12.62
CA VAL A 219 6.43 0.18 12.75
C VAL A 219 6.91 0.64 11.37
N ARG A 220 7.10 -0.27 10.44
CA ARG A 220 7.47 0.05 9.06
C ARG A 220 6.45 1.01 8.42
N SER A 221 5.16 0.73 8.59
CA SER A 221 4.09 1.54 8.02
C SER A 221 4.01 2.94 8.65
N TRP A 222 4.33 3.06 9.94
CA TRP A 222 4.43 4.38 10.60
C TRP A 222 5.56 5.22 10.02
N ILE A 223 6.74 4.61 9.76
CA ILE A 223 7.85 5.31 9.12
C ILE A 223 7.46 5.73 7.70
N HIS A 224 6.94 4.80 6.91
CA HIS A 224 6.54 5.04 5.52
C HIS A 224 5.50 6.16 5.42
N SER A 225 4.36 6.00 6.09
CA SER A 225 3.26 6.95 6.01
C SER A 225 3.62 8.29 6.67
N GLY A 226 4.36 8.26 7.79
CA GLY A 226 4.86 9.47 8.43
C GLY A 226 5.75 10.29 7.48
N LEU A 227 6.69 9.66 6.77
CA LEU A 227 7.49 10.35 5.76
C LEU A 227 6.63 10.89 4.62
N VAL A 228 5.75 10.08 4.04
CA VAL A 228 4.90 10.49 2.90
C VAL A 228 4.03 11.70 3.26
N TYR A 229 3.43 11.74 4.45
CA TYR A 229 2.52 12.81 4.85
C TYR A 229 3.21 14.03 5.45
N PHE A 230 4.37 13.89 6.10
CA PHE A 230 5.04 15.04 6.73
C PHE A 230 6.17 15.64 5.94
N ILE A 231 6.74 14.96 4.93
CA ILE A 231 7.72 15.56 3.98
C ILE A 231 7.19 16.85 3.36
N PRO A 232 5.92 16.95 2.87
CA PRO A 232 5.40 18.17 2.25
C PRO A 232 5.31 19.37 3.19
N PHE A 233 5.27 19.14 4.49
CA PHE A 233 5.27 20.21 5.52
C PHE A 233 6.68 20.52 6.01
N TYR A 234 7.47 19.45 6.26
CA TYR A 234 8.77 19.60 6.91
C TYR A 234 9.83 20.26 6.02
N PHE A 235 9.97 19.75 4.79
CA PHE A 235 11.04 20.21 3.91
C PHE A 235 10.90 21.66 3.45
N PRO A 236 9.71 22.18 3.09
CA PRO A 236 9.56 23.61 2.80
C PRO A 236 9.81 24.49 4.03
N ALA A 237 9.27 24.12 5.18
CA ALA A 237 9.33 24.96 6.37
C ALA A 237 10.72 24.98 7.05
N PHE A 238 11.46 23.86 7.06
CA PHE A 238 12.69 23.71 7.85
C PHE A 238 13.95 23.47 7.00
N LYS A 239 13.82 23.14 5.72
CA LYS A 239 14.93 22.84 4.81
C LYS A 239 14.98 23.76 3.58
N GLY A 240 14.00 24.62 3.38
CA GLY A 240 13.95 25.53 2.25
C GLY A 240 13.76 24.82 0.88
N ILE A 241 13.29 23.56 0.88
CA ILE A 241 13.03 22.82 -0.34
C ILE A 241 11.61 23.13 -0.81
N ALA A 242 11.51 23.97 -1.82
CA ALA A 242 10.23 24.46 -2.33
C ALA A 242 9.37 23.39 -3.04
N LYS A 243 9.98 22.28 -3.46
CA LYS A 243 9.32 21.22 -4.24
C LYS A 243 9.55 19.83 -3.60
N PRO A 244 8.97 19.58 -2.41
CA PRO A 244 9.14 18.32 -1.68
C PRO A 244 8.51 17.11 -2.37
N GLU A 245 7.60 17.34 -3.29
CA GLU A 245 6.92 16.32 -4.07
C GLU A 245 7.86 15.46 -4.90
N TYR A 246 8.97 16.02 -5.39
CA TYR A 246 10.01 15.23 -6.08
C TYR A 246 10.69 14.24 -5.13
N LEU A 247 10.85 14.60 -3.87
CA LEU A 247 11.40 13.68 -2.85
C LEU A 247 10.46 12.51 -2.61
N ILE A 248 9.14 12.79 -2.52
CA ILE A 248 8.13 11.76 -2.32
C ILE A 248 8.05 10.83 -3.53
N SER A 249 8.04 11.38 -4.76
CA SER A 249 8.06 10.55 -5.96
C SER A 249 9.32 9.69 -6.04
N THR A 250 10.50 10.27 -5.73
CA THR A 250 11.75 9.51 -5.69
C THR A 250 11.68 8.38 -4.67
N PHE A 251 11.17 8.66 -3.47
CA PHE A 251 10.98 7.68 -2.40
C PHE A 251 10.05 6.54 -2.82
N LEU A 252 8.88 6.85 -3.42
CA LEU A 252 7.88 5.86 -3.80
C LEU A 252 8.33 5.01 -5.00
N ILE A 253 8.93 5.63 -6.03
CA ILE A 253 9.45 4.91 -7.21
C ILE A 253 10.62 4.01 -6.79
N ALA A 254 11.52 4.51 -5.95
CA ALA A 254 12.59 3.70 -5.38
C ALA A 254 12.06 2.51 -4.59
N GLY A 255 10.94 2.69 -3.89
CA GLY A 255 10.24 1.63 -3.19
C GLY A 255 9.77 0.51 -4.12
N ALA A 256 9.24 0.84 -5.30
CA ALA A 256 8.88 -0.17 -6.30
C ALA A 256 10.10 -0.99 -6.76
N ILE A 257 11.24 -0.33 -7.00
CA ILE A 257 12.51 -0.99 -7.33
C ILE A 257 12.97 -1.86 -6.15
N GLY A 258 12.91 -1.33 -4.93
CA GLY A 258 13.23 -2.05 -3.71
C GLY A 258 12.41 -3.33 -3.55
N THR A 259 11.10 -3.29 -3.85
CA THR A 259 10.22 -4.46 -3.78
C THR A 259 10.64 -5.56 -4.76
N ILE A 260 11.05 -5.19 -5.98
CA ILE A 260 11.55 -6.15 -6.98
C ILE A 260 12.84 -6.83 -6.50
N LEU A 261 13.72 -6.11 -5.82
CA LEU A 261 14.99 -6.64 -5.32
C LEU A 261 14.84 -7.39 -3.98
N GLY A 262 13.89 -6.96 -3.15
CA GLY A 262 13.70 -7.48 -1.80
C GLY A 262 13.19 -8.92 -1.76
N GLY A 263 12.31 -9.30 -2.69
CA GLY A 263 11.80 -10.68 -2.80
C GLY A 263 12.93 -11.70 -2.99
N PRO A 264 13.72 -11.63 -4.08
CA PRO A 264 14.85 -12.53 -4.31
C PRO A 264 15.92 -12.49 -3.20
N PHE A 265 16.14 -11.34 -2.58
CA PHE A 265 17.04 -11.22 -1.45
C PHE A 265 16.54 -12.05 -0.24
N ALA A 266 15.26 -11.90 0.09
CA ALA A 266 14.64 -12.65 1.19
C ALA A 266 14.58 -14.17 0.92
N ASP A 267 14.37 -14.58 -0.33
CA ASP A 267 14.40 -15.98 -0.73
C ASP A 267 15.79 -16.60 -0.55
N ARG A 268 16.85 -15.83 -0.87
CA ARG A 268 18.23 -16.30 -0.77
C ARG A 268 18.79 -16.28 0.66
N PHE A 269 18.52 -15.20 1.41
CA PHE A 269 19.15 -14.94 2.70
C PHE A 269 18.19 -15.19 3.90
N GLY A 270 16.93 -15.52 3.65
CA GLY A 270 15.88 -15.70 4.64
C GLY A 270 15.06 -14.44 4.89
N GLY A 271 13.76 -14.62 5.12
CA GLY A 271 12.82 -13.51 5.30
C GLY A 271 13.20 -12.59 6.47
N ARG A 272 13.57 -13.15 7.64
CA ARG A 272 14.03 -12.39 8.81
C ARG A 272 15.22 -11.49 8.49
N ASN A 273 16.22 -12.01 7.80
CA ASN A 273 17.40 -11.23 7.44
C ASN A 273 17.06 -10.11 6.45
N GLY A 274 16.13 -10.34 5.52
CA GLY A 274 15.59 -9.29 4.65
C GLY A 274 14.96 -8.15 5.44
N LEU A 275 14.16 -8.46 6.45
CA LEU A 275 13.53 -7.47 7.34
C LEU A 275 14.57 -6.71 8.17
N LEU A 276 15.57 -7.37 8.72
CA LEU A 276 16.67 -6.75 9.48
C LEU A 276 17.48 -5.80 8.62
N VAL A 277 17.96 -6.25 7.46
CA VAL A 277 18.76 -5.44 6.54
C VAL A 277 18.02 -4.20 6.10
N SER A 278 16.72 -4.33 5.77
CA SER A 278 15.87 -3.20 5.42
C SER A 278 15.82 -2.14 6.52
N MET A 279 15.60 -2.54 7.78
CA MET A 279 15.53 -1.59 8.90
C MET A 279 16.89 -0.98 9.26
N ILE A 280 17.98 -1.74 9.13
CA ILE A 280 19.34 -1.23 9.35
C ILE A 280 19.68 -0.15 8.31
N ILE A 281 19.43 -0.43 7.01
CA ILE A 281 19.64 0.56 5.95
C ILE A 281 18.73 1.77 6.18
N SER A 282 17.46 1.56 6.54
CA SER A 282 16.52 2.64 6.84
C SER A 282 17.02 3.50 8.01
N LEU A 283 17.55 2.91 9.09
CA LEU A 283 18.09 3.65 10.23
C LEU A 283 19.27 4.55 9.81
N ILE A 284 20.20 4.00 9.01
CA ILE A 284 21.36 4.73 8.53
C ILE A 284 20.99 5.86 7.56
N ALA A 285 19.92 5.66 6.77
CA ALA A 285 19.53 6.59 5.70
C ALA A 285 18.47 7.62 6.12
N VAL A 286 17.50 7.28 6.99
CA VAL A 286 16.41 8.22 7.37
C VAL A 286 16.94 9.39 8.16
N TYR A 287 17.84 9.18 9.10
CA TYR A 287 18.38 10.27 9.90
C TYR A 287 19.14 11.30 9.03
N PRO A 288 20.13 10.93 8.18
CA PRO A 288 20.75 11.88 7.27
C PRO A 288 19.77 12.50 6.28
N PHE A 289 18.79 11.75 5.79
CA PHE A 289 17.75 12.26 4.89
C PHE A 289 17.02 13.47 5.48
N LEU A 290 16.70 13.43 6.77
CA LEU A 290 16.00 14.50 7.47
C LEU A 290 16.91 15.66 7.87
N HIS A 291 18.21 15.45 8.07
CA HIS A 291 19.11 16.43 8.65
C HIS A 291 20.07 17.08 7.66
N LEU A 292 20.50 16.37 6.62
CA LEU A 292 21.38 16.92 5.60
C LEU A 292 20.64 17.87 4.66
N SER A 293 21.42 18.63 3.90
CA SER A 293 20.95 19.56 2.86
C SER A 293 21.70 19.33 1.55
N GLY A 294 21.18 19.85 0.43
CA GLY A 294 21.80 19.73 -0.87
C GLY A 294 21.35 18.50 -1.67
N ASN A 295 22.05 18.19 -2.76
CA ASN A 295 21.61 17.17 -3.74
C ASN A 295 21.58 15.74 -3.20
N TRP A 296 22.31 15.46 -2.11
CA TRP A 296 22.30 14.15 -1.44
C TRP A 296 20.93 13.73 -0.93
N ILE A 297 20.02 14.69 -0.69
CA ILE A 297 18.67 14.39 -0.20
C ILE A 297 17.91 13.48 -1.16
N HIS A 298 18.05 13.67 -2.48
CA HIS A 298 17.38 12.81 -3.47
C HIS A 298 17.95 11.39 -3.46
N VAL A 299 19.28 11.24 -3.29
CA VAL A 299 19.92 9.93 -3.15
C VAL A 299 19.44 9.25 -1.86
N LEU A 300 19.35 9.99 -0.76
CA LEU A 300 18.87 9.45 0.50
C LEU A 300 17.38 9.11 0.43
N ALA A 301 16.53 9.92 -0.21
CA ALA A 301 15.13 9.60 -0.46
C ALA A 301 14.99 8.28 -1.23
N PHE A 302 15.86 8.08 -2.26
CA PHE A 302 15.89 6.82 -3.01
C PHE A 302 16.28 5.63 -2.12
N VAL A 303 17.35 5.76 -1.34
CA VAL A 303 17.82 4.68 -0.45
C VAL A 303 16.77 4.34 0.61
N VAL A 304 16.14 5.35 1.23
CA VAL A 304 15.08 5.16 2.23
C VAL A 304 13.88 4.47 1.61
N GLY A 305 13.41 4.93 0.46
CA GLY A 305 12.28 4.33 -0.25
C GLY A 305 12.55 2.89 -0.65
N ALA A 306 13.70 2.64 -1.30
CA ALA A 306 14.09 1.32 -1.73
C ALA A 306 14.23 0.34 -0.55
N SER A 307 14.87 0.75 0.55
CA SER A 307 15.06 -0.12 1.71
C SER A 307 13.76 -0.42 2.44
N LEU A 308 12.95 0.61 2.74
CA LEU A 308 11.78 0.48 3.58
C LEU A 308 10.66 -0.32 2.89
N ILE A 309 10.44 -0.09 1.58
CA ILE A 309 9.36 -0.73 0.81
C ILE A 309 9.79 -2.11 0.30
N SER A 310 11.10 -2.42 0.23
CA SER A 310 11.62 -3.73 -0.22
C SER A 310 11.02 -4.92 0.52
N THR A 311 10.62 -4.74 1.77
CA THR A 311 10.08 -5.79 2.63
C THR A 311 8.57 -5.99 2.49
N PHE A 312 7.91 -5.24 1.60
CA PHE A 312 6.45 -5.32 1.46
C PHE A 312 6.00 -6.73 1.03
N SER A 313 6.56 -7.25 -0.06
CA SER A 313 6.28 -8.62 -0.52
C SER A 313 6.82 -9.68 0.45
N THR A 314 8.00 -9.44 1.02
CA THR A 314 8.62 -10.36 1.99
C THR A 314 7.74 -10.59 3.22
N THR A 315 7.13 -9.53 3.77
CA THR A 315 6.25 -9.65 4.94
C THR A 315 5.00 -10.45 4.62
N VAL A 316 4.43 -10.29 3.42
CA VAL A 316 3.26 -11.07 2.98
C VAL A 316 3.60 -12.56 2.87
N VAL A 317 4.69 -12.90 2.16
CA VAL A 317 5.14 -14.29 2.02
C VAL A 317 5.48 -14.90 3.38
N PHE A 318 6.10 -14.12 4.27
CA PHE A 318 6.40 -14.57 5.63
C PHE A 318 5.13 -14.91 6.42
N GLY A 319 4.10 -14.04 6.33
CA GLY A 319 2.81 -14.28 6.97
C GLY A 319 2.06 -15.49 6.38
N GLN A 320 2.12 -15.69 5.07
CA GLN A 320 1.55 -16.87 4.40
C GLN A 320 2.23 -18.17 4.88
N ARG A 321 3.55 -18.15 5.12
CA ARG A 321 4.28 -19.30 5.70
C ARG A 321 3.93 -19.54 7.17
N LEU A 322 3.55 -18.50 7.92
CA LEU A 322 3.05 -18.64 9.30
C LEU A 322 1.62 -19.17 9.36
N LEU A 323 0.82 -18.89 8.31
CA LEU A 323 -0.59 -19.27 8.19
C LEU A 323 -0.86 -20.04 6.89
N PRO A 324 -0.26 -21.24 6.68
CA PRO A 324 -0.34 -21.94 5.39
C PRO A 324 -1.77 -22.36 5.01
N HIS A 325 -2.65 -22.57 5.99
CA HIS A 325 -4.06 -22.91 5.77
C HIS A 325 -5.00 -21.69 5.63
N ASN A 326 -4.49 -20.47 5.85
CA ASN A 326 -5.25 -19.22 5.79
C ASN A 326 -4.48 -18.14 5.05
N ILE A 327 -4.06 -18.43 3.82
CA ILE A 327 -3.22 -17.57 2.99
C ILE A 327 -3.91 -16.22 2.71
N GLY A 328 -5.23 -16.24 2.44
CA GLY A 328 -6.03 -15.04 2.22
C GLY A 328 -6.08 -14.14 3.46
N LEU A 329 -6.29 -14.73 4.65
CA LEU A 329 -6.27 -14.00 5.92
C LEU A 329 -4.89 -13.38 6.17
N ALA A 330 -3.81 -14.16 5.96
CA ALA A 330 -2.44 -13.66 6.11
C ALA A 330 -2.17 -12.46 5.20
N SER A 331 -2.57 -12.55 3.94
CA SER A 331 -2.42 -11.47 2.97
C SER A 331 -3.24 -10.25 3.36
N GLY A 332 -4.51 -10.42 3.73
CA GLY A 332 -5.39 -9.33 4.16
C GLY A 332 -4.90 -8.60 5.41
N LEU A 333 -4.38 -9.34 6.40
CA LEU A 333 -3.80 -8.75 7.61
C LEU A 333 -2.53 -7.94 7.30
N LEU A 334 -1.66 -8.44 6.45
CA LEU A 334 -0.35 -7.80 6.24
C LEU A 334 -0.40 -6.68 5.19
N LEU A 335 -1.28 -6.77 4.21
CA LEU A 335 -1.51 -5.73 3.21
C LEU A 335 -2.51 -4.69 3.74
N GLY A 336 -3.76 -5.07 4.01
CA GLY A 336 -4.81 -4.13 4.39
C GLY A 336 -4.59 -3.53 5.77
N PHE A 337 -4.45 -4.36 6.81
CA PHE A 337 -4.22 -3.88 8.17
C PHE A 337 -2.89 -3.13 8.31
N GLY A 338 -1.82 -3.59 7.63
CA GLY A 338 -0.52 -2.93 7.63
C GLY A 338 -0.60 -1.49 7.10
N VAL A 339 -1.32 -1.27 5.99
CA VAL A 339 -1.55 0.08 5.43
C VAL A 339 -2.43 0.90 6.39
N GLY A 340 -3.48 0.30 6.96
CA GLY A 340 -4.34 0.95 7.95
C GLY A 340 -3.57 1.44 9.18
N MET A 341 -2.64 0.63 9.69
CA MET A 341 -1.76 1.01 10.81
C MET A 341 -0.84 2.17 10.47
N GLY A 342 -0.44 2.32 9.19
CA GLY A 342 0.33 3.48 8.73
C GLY A 342 -0.42 4.79 8.96
N SER A 343 -1.70 4.84 8.62
CA SER A 343 -2.53 6.06 8.79
C SER A 343 -2.88 6.34 10.25
N ILE A 344 -3.07 5.32 11.08
CA ILE A 344 -3.13 5.49 12.53
C ILE A 344 -1.82 6.13 13.03
N GLY A 345 -0.68 5.66 12.51
CA GLY A 345 0.63 6.24 12.80
C GLY A 345 0.70 7.73 12.46
N VAL A 346 0.24 8.13 11.27
CA VAL A 346 0.21 9.54 10.86
C VAL A 346 -0.64 10.38 11.81
N THR A 347 -1.79 9.86 12.26
CA THR A 347 -2.67 10.55 13.21
C THR A 347 -1.99 10.74 14.58
N VAL A 348 -1.34 9.70 15.10
CA VAL A 348 -0.60 9.76 16.37
C VAL A 348 0.60 10.70 16.25
N LEU A 349 1.39 10.56 15.18
CA LEU A 349 2.54 11.44 14.91
C LEU A 349 2.11 12.88 14.68
N GLY A 350 0.93 13.11 14.10
CA GLY A 350 0.33 14.42 13.94
C GLY A 350 -0.01 15.07 15.29
N ALA A 351 -0.61 14.33 16.22
CA ALA A 351 -0.85 14.81 17.57
C ALA A 351 0.46 15.17 18.31
N ILE A 352 1.53 14.37 18.10
CA ILE A 352 2.85 14.68 18.64
C ILE A 352 3.41 15.96 17.98
N ALA A 353 3.20 16.14 16.67
CA ALA A 353 3.66 17.33 15.95
C ALA A 353 2.93 18.60 16.42
N ASP A 354 1.65 18.52 16.74
CA ASP A 354 0.89 19.63 17.31
C ASP A 354 1.39 20.02 18.72
N TYR A 355 1.79 19.03 19.53
CA TYR A 355 2.26 19.24 20.90
C TYR A 355 3.72 19.66 20.97
N ALA A 356 4.62 18.92 20.30
CA ALA A 356 6.07 19.04 20.43
C ALA A 356 6.77 19.65 19.20
N GLY A 357 6.00 19.93 18.14
CA GLY A 357 6.50 20.45 16.88
C GLY A 357 6.91 19.39 15.87
N LEU A 358 6.80 19.74 14.60
CA LEU A 358 7.09 18.85 13.49
C LEU A 358 8.55 18.34 13.46
N PRO A 359 9.60 19.17 13.76
CA PRO A 359 10.97 18.67 13.81
C PRO A 359 11.18 17.56 14.85
N PHE A 360 10.55 17.65 16.01
CA PHE A 360 10.61 16.60 17.03
C PHE A 360 9.97 15.31 16.54
N THR A 361 8.81 15.40 15.88
CA THR A 361 8.12 14.25 15.29
C THR A 361 8.96 13.57 14.20
N MET A 362 9.64 14.34 13.34
CA MET A 362 10.53 13.79 12.32
C MET A 362 11.73 13.07 12.95
N ASN A 363 12.25 13.54 14.09
CA ASN A 363 13.27 12.82 14.85
C ASN A 363 12.75 11.49 15.40
N ILE A 364 11.51 11.44 15.91
CA ILE A 364 10.88 10.17 16.32
C ILE A 364 10.82 9.21 15.12
N ILE A 365 10.36 9.65 13.96
CA ILE A 365 10.29 8.82 12.75
C ILE A 365 11.69 8.26 12.40
N SER A 366 12.76 9.05 12.54
CA SER A 366 14.13 8.61 12.25
C SER A 366 14.64 7.52 13.20
N LEU A 367 14.07 7.42 14.41
CA LEU A 367 14.44 6.42 15.42
C LEU A 367 13.57 5.16 15.38
N LEU A 368 12.38 5.21 14.77
CA LEU A 368 11.50 4.05 14.66
C LEU A 368 12.15 2.82 14.02
N PRO A 369 13.11 2.93 13.08
CA PRO A 369 13.81 1.75 12.56
C PRO A 369 14.52 0.93 13.64
N ILE A 370 14.98 1.54 14.74
CA ILE A 370 15.57 0.84 15.89
C ILE A 370 14.56 -0.17 16.47
N LEU A 371 13.31 0.29 16.67
CA LEU A 371 12.24 -0.58 17.14
C LEU A 371 11.95 -1.70 16.13
N GLY A 372 11.96 -1.37 14.82
CA GLY A 372 11.82 -2.35 13.76
C GLY A 372 12.92 -3.43 13.78
N ILE A 373 14.18 -3.05 14.04
CA ILE A 373 15.31 -3.99 14.19
C ILE A 373 15.07 -4.91 15.38
N VAL A 374 14.72 -4.36 16.55
CA VAL A 374 14.46 -5.14 17.78
C VAL A 374 13.34 -6.15 17.54
N ILE A 375 12.24 -5.74 16.93
CA ILE A 375 11.11 -6.61 16.61
C ILE A 375 11.52 -7.70 15.61
N ALA A 376 12.30 -7.34 14.57
CA ALA A 376 12.75 -8.29 13.56
C ALA A 376 13.67 -9.39 14.15
N PHE A 377 14.48 -9.06 15.16
CA PHE A 377 15.29 -10.07 15.87
C PHE A 377 14.44 -11.12 16.60
N ALA A 378 13.25 -10.78 17.05
CA ALA A 378 12.33 -11.68 17.71
C ALA A 378 11.57 -12.62 16.76
N LEU A 379 11.64 -12.38 15.43
CA LEU A 379 11.02 -13.25 14.43
C LEU A 379 11.81 -14.55 14.25
N PRO A 380 11.13 -15.69 13.99
CA PRO A 380 11.81 -16.94 13.66
C PRO A 380 12.53 -16.84 12.30
N ASP A 381 13.61 -17.59 12.12
CA ASP A 381 14.29 -17.70 10.82
C ASP A 381 13.59 -18.75 9.96
N ILE A 382 12.63 -18.34 9.15
CA ILE A 382 11.90 -19.23 8.23
C ILE A 382 12.55 -19.12 6.84
N ARG A 383 13.29 -20.17 6.44
CA ARG A 383 13.90 -20.26 5.11
C ARG A 383 13.01 -21.00 4.12
N ALA A 384 13.15 -20.69 2.84
CA ALA A 384 12.50 -21.44 1.77
C ALA A 384 12.98 -22.90 1.81
N GLY A 385 12.07 -23.86 1.94
CA GLY A 385 12.39 -25.31 1.92
C GLY A 385 12.41 -26.04 3.29
N GLN A 386 12.26 -25.34 4.42
CA GLN A 386 12.29 -26.02 5.74
C GLN A 386 10.92 -26.47 6.29
N THR A 387 9.83 -26.24 5.56
CA THR A 387 8.48 -26.63 6.01
C THR A 387 8.13 -28.11 5.81
N GLY A 388 9.04 -28.93 5.24
CA GLY A 388 8.77 -30.35 4.92
C GLY A 388 9.63 -31.40 5.60
N THR A 389 10.70 -31.03 6.32
CA THR A 389 11.68 -32.01 6.77
C THR A 389 11.68 -32.30 8.28
N GLU A 390 11.09 -31.46 9.12
CA GLU A 390 11.02 -31.73 10.56
C GLU A 390 9.89 -32.73 10.94
N GLU A 391 8.81 -32.83 10.15
CA GLU A 391 7.75 -33.80 10.40
C GLU A 391 8.10 -35.22 9.91
N ALA A 392 8.95 -35.33 8.87
CA ALA A 392 9.40 -36.63 8.37
C ALA A 392 10.47 -37.31 9.26
N GLY A 393 11.23 -36.48 10.01
CA GLY A 393 12.28 -37.00 10.91
C GLY A 393 11.76 -37.55 12.24
N GLN A 394 10.66 -36.99 12.76
CA GLN A 394 10.07 -37.48 14.03
C GLN A 394 9.11 -38.64 13.84
N GLY A 395 8.50 -38.80 12.67
CA GLY A 395 7.65 -39.95 12.34
C GLY A 395 8.43 -41.26 12.20
N ASN A 396 9.66 -41.21 11.69
CA ASN A 396 10.50 -42.39 11.50
C ASN A 396 11.23 -42.85 12.78
N ALA A 397 11.42 -41.96 13.76
CA ALA A 397 12.05 -42.32 15.02
C ALA A 397 11.08 -43.06 16.00
N LEU A 398 9.76 -42.86 15.81
CA LEU A 398 8.73 -43.54 16.61
C LEU A 398 8.25 -44.89 16.01
N GLN A 399 8.67 -45.22 14.77
CA GLN A 399 8.39 -46.52 14.15
C GLN A 399 9.57 -47.52 14.29
N GLN A 400 10.71 -47.10 14.85
CA GLN A 400 11.88 -47.96 15.06
C GLN A 400 12.22 -48.19 16.55
N ALA A 401 11.37 -47.75 17.47
CA ALA A 401 11.41 -48.10 18.90
C ALA A 401 10.16 -48.89 19.25
#